data_de55a9562530e52eea4bb9385b954831
#
_entry.id   de55a9562530e52eea4bb9385b954831
#
_cell.length_a   1.000
_cell.length_b   1.000
_cell.length_c   1.000
_cell.angle_alpha   90.00
_cell.angle_beta   90.00
_cell.angle_gamma   90.00
#
_symmetry.space_group_name_H-M   'P 1'
#
loop_
_entity.id
_entity.type
_entity.pdbx_description
1 polymer ?
#
loop_
_entity_poly.entity_id
_entity_poly.type
_entity_poly.pdbx_seq_one_letter_code
_entity_poly.pdbx_strand_id
1 'polypeptide(L)'
;MSKVFEDFVAVDKYCRWLPDQNRRETWEEAVDRYFDYLIKRLDITSKVPLEEMKEIGAAREMMKNRQLFGSMRALMTAGPALDKDDVAAYNCCYVAVQSTQDLSNILYTLACGTGVGFSVEKKNVQQLPTVHDTIVKTNRCIVVEDSREGWANAYRQFVDYLYMGNHLIVDTSQIRPSGARLKTFGGRASGPEPFIRLIKFTANVFYEARGRKLKPIEVHDLVCQIADSIISGGVRRSALISLSDLSDYEMAHAKSGPWWEKEGHRALANNSAVYESKPDMGSFMHEWSSLYNSRSGERGICNREAMRMIAKRAGRETEFEFGTNPCSEIILRPNQFCNLSTIAVRPEDQAPQLIDKIRLATILGTLQSALTNFTYFAANNDSSFKDNCEEERLLGVSMTGIFDNNLTNGGNGPEELQKLLGALKFVARKVNEKWAGYLGINPSKSITCIKPEGTTSCVAGTASGLH
;
A
#
# COMPACT_ATOMS: atom_id res chain seq x y z
N MET A 1 -15.76 20.61 8.36
CA MET A 1 -15.75 20.85 6.88
C MET A 1 -17.17 21.05 6.39
N SER A 2 -17.39 21.69 5.20
CA SER A 2 -18.76 21.79 4.67
C SER A 2 -19.17 20.47 4.02
N LYS A 3 -20.43 20.07 4.16
CA LYS A 3 -20.99 18.86 3.53
C LYS A 3 -20.75 18.82 2.02
N VAL A 4 -20.76 19.96 1.36
CA VAL A 4 -20.47 20.07 -0.08
C VAL A 4 -19.04 19.60 -0.42
N PHE A 5 -18.06 19.93 0.42
CA PHE A 5 -16.69 19.46 0.21
C PHE A 5 -16.55 17.97 0.45
N GLU A 6 -17.21 17.44 1.49
CA GLU A 6 -17.22 15.99 1.78
C GLU A 6 -17.84 15.21 0.60
N ASP A 7 -18.95 15.69 0.06
CA ASP A 7 -19.63 15.08 -1.09
C ASP A 7 -18.76 15.16 -2.36
N PHE A 8 -18.13 16.31 -2.58
CA PHE A 8 -17.22 16.47 -3.71
C PHE A 8 -16.05 15.47 -3.65
N VAL A 9 -15.40 15.34 -2.49
CA VAL A 9 -14.27 14.39 -2.32
C VAL A 9 -14.74 12.95 -2.50
N ALA A 10 -15.89 12.57 -1.93
CA ALA A 10 -16.46 11.25 -2.06
C ALA A 10 -16.72 10.88 -3.53
N VAL A 11 -17.39 11.77 -4.25
CA VAL A 11 -17.76 11.54 -5.66
C VAL A 11 -16.53 11.58 -6.58
N ASP A 12 -15.64 12.57 -6.42
CA ASP A 12 -14.46 12.73 -7.28
C ASP A 12 -13.48 11.54 -7.16
N LYS A 13 -13.26 11.05 -5.94
CA LYS A 13 -12.23 10.03 -5.68
C LYS A 13 -12.73 8.59 -5.78
N TYR A 14 -13.99 8.32 -5.44
CA TYR A 14 -14.44 6.95 -5.18
C TYR A 14 -15.63 6.49 -6.02
N CYS A 15 -16.43 7.41 -6.56
CA CYS A 15 -17.60 7.10 -7.36
C CYS A 15 -17.23 6.92 -8.83
N ARG A 16 -17.70 5.84 -9.45
CA ARG A 16 -17.42 5.51 -10.85
C ARG A 16 -18.26 6.34 -11.80
N TRP A 17 -17.75 6.51 -13.00
CA TRP A 17 -18.52 7.05 -14.11
C TRP A 17 -19.48 5.98 -14.68
N LEU A 18 -20.74 6.33 -14.77
CA LEU A 18 -21.81 5.53 -15.38
C LEU A 18 -22.07 6.04 -16.82
N PRO A 19 -21.54 5.36 -17.85
CA PRO A 19 -21.65 5.86 -19.24
C PRO A 19 -23.08 6.00 -19.71
N ASP A 20 -23.94 5.04 -19.35
CA ASP A 20 -25.35 5.00 -19.81
C ASP A 20 -26.20 6.10 -19.19
N GLN A 21 -25.79 6.61 -18.04
CA GLN A 21 -26.47 7.70 -17.32
C GLN A 21 -25.76 9.05 -17.45
N ASN A 22 -24.60 9.07 -18.10
CA ASN A 22 -23.76 10.28 -18.29
C ASN A 22 -23.48 11.03 -16.97
N ARG A 23 -23.28 10.29 -15.86
CA ARG A 23 -22.95 10.83 -14.53
C ARG A 23 -22.02 9.90 -13.76
N ARG A 24 -21.52 10.34 -12.63
CA ARG A 24 -20.91 9.45 -11.65
C ARG A 24 -21.96 8.80 -10.77
N GLU A 25 -21.56 7.67 -10.14
CA GLU A 25 -22.30 7.09 -9.01
C GLU A 25 -22.50 8.12 -7.92
N THR A 26 -23.57 8.02 -7.15
CA THR A 26 -23.68 8.65 -5.84
C THR A 26 -22.81 7.86 -4.83
N TRP A 27 -22.63 8.45 -3.64
CA TRP A 27 -21.91 7.74 -2.57
C TRP A 27 -22.63 6.44 -2.16
N GLU A 28 -23.94 6.49 -2.05
CA GLU A 28 -24.78 5.36 -1.70
C GLU A 28 -24.69 4.24 -2.75
N GLU A 29 -24.76 4.59 -4.04
CA GLU A 29 -24.59 3.64 -5.14
C GLU A 29 -23.21 2.97 -5.12
N ALA A 30 -22.14 3.73 -4.82
CA ALA A 30 -20.80 3.18 -4.69
C ALA A 30 -20.67 2.21 -3.51
N VAL A 31 -21.29 2.54 -2.37
CA VAL A 31 -21.34 1.68 -1.20
C VAL A 31 -22.13 0.40 -1.49
N ASP A 32 -23.32 0.53 -2.12
CA ASP A 32 -24.14 -0.65 -2.47
C ASP A 32 -23.38 -1.58 -3.40
N ARG A 33 -22.76 -1.07 -4.47
CA ARG A 33 -21.91 -1.85 -5.38
C ARG A 33 -20.80 -2.60 -4.64
N TYR A 34 -20.16 -1.96 -3.68
CA TYR A 34 -19.07 -2.56 -2.92
C TYR A 34 -19.55 -3.73 -2.04
N PHE A 35 -20.65 -3.55 -1.31
CA PHE A 35 -21.21 -4.62 -0.48
C PHE A 35 -21.77 -5.77 -1.33
N ASP A 36 -22.51 -5.47 -2.38
CA ASP A 36 -23.05 -6.48 -3.28
C ASP A 36 -21.94 -7.29 -3.95
N TYR A 37 -20.83 -6.62 -4.31
CA TYR A 37 -19.66 -7.30 -4.83
C TYR A 37 -19.04 -8.27 -3.80
N LEU A 38 -18.80 -7.83 -2.55
CA LEU A 38 -18.23 -8.69 -1.53
C LEU A 38 -19.14 -9.88 -1.20
N ILE A 39 -20.44 -9.64 -1.04
CA ILE A 39 -21.43 -10.68 -0.77
C ILE A 39 -21.39 -11.76 -1.85
N LYS A 40 -21.42 -11.36 -3.11
CA LYS A 40 -21.37 -12.27 -4.27
C LYS A 40 -20.01 -12.96 -4.39
N ARG A 41 -18.91 -12.19 -4.34
CA ARG A 41 -17.54 -12.68 -4.59
C ARG A 41 -17.11 -13.72 -3.57
N LEU A 42 -17.49 -13.55 -2.31
CA LEU A 42 -17.12 -14.43 -1.20
C LEU A 42 -18.18 -15.48 -0.89
N ASP A 43 -19.27 -15.49 -1.62
CA ASP A 43 -20.42 -16.39 -1.40
C ASP A 43 -20.91 -16.33 0.07
N ILE A 44 -21.09 -15.08 0.57
CA ILE A 44 -21.42 -14.82 1.98
C ILE A 44 -22.73 -15.48 2.38
N THR A 45 -23.71 -15.45 1.49
CA THR A 45 -25.06 -15.98 1.77
C THR A 45 -25.08 -17.48 2.07
N SER A 46 -24.12 -18.25 1.54
CA SER A 46 -24.00 -19.68 1.85
C SER A 46 -23.19 -19.99 3.09
N LYS A 47 -22.31 -19.06 3.52
CA LYS A 47 -21.32 -19.27 4.59
C LYS A 47 -21.74 -18.68 5.92
N VAL A 48 -22.51 -17.59 5.90
CA VAL A 48 -22.85 -16.80 7.09
C VAL A 48 -24.30 -17.05 7.48
N PRO A 49 -24.60 -17.33 8.76
CA PRO A 49 -25.99 -17.50 9.24
C PRO A 49 -26.86 -16.28 8.92
N LEU A 50 -28.14 -16.51 8.62
CA LEU A 50 -29.07 -15.45 8.22
C LEU A 50 -29.21 -14.35 9.32
N GLU A 51 -29.13 -14.74 10.57
CA GLU A 51 -29.16 -13.80 11.71
C GLU A 51 -27.96 -12.85 11.71
N GLU A 52 -26.80 -13.30 11.23
CA GLU A 52 -25.58 -12.49 11.15
C GLU A 52 -25.56 -11.61 9.89
N MET A 53 -26.35 -11.91 8.87
CA MET A 53 -26.49 -11.05 7.68
C MET A 53 -26.99 -9.65 8.03
N LYS A 54 -27.68 -9.49 9.16
CA LYS A 54 -28.10 -8.17 9.67
C LYS A 54 -26.91 -7.27 9.99
N GLU A 55 -25.78 -7.85 10.41
CA GLU A 55 -24.55 -7.11 10.70
C GLU A 55 -23.97 -6.50 9.42
N ILE A 56 -24.02 -7.25 8.31
CA ILE A 56 -23.56 -6.73 6.99
C ILE A 56 -24.48 -5.58 6.55
N GLY A 57 -25.78 -5.73 6.75
CA GLY A 57 -26.75 -4.66 6.48
C GLY A 57 -26.47 -3.41 7.33
N ALA A 58 -26.22 -3.59 8.63
CA ALA A 58 -25.86 -2.49 9.53
C ALA A 58 -24.54 -1.81 9.12
N ALA A 59 -23.52 -2.58 8.73
CA ALA A 59 -22.26 -2.04 8.24
C ALA A 59 -22.45 -1.23 6.93
N ARG A 60 -23.31 -1.71 6.02
CA ARG A 60 -23.69 -1.00 4.78
C ARG A 60 -24.32 0.35 5.10
N GLU A 61 -25.31 0.38 5.98
CA GLU A 61 -25.98 1.63 6.35
C GLU A 61 -25.04 2.60 7.09
N MET A 62 -24.20 2.09 8.01
CA MET A 62 -23.19 2.93 8.65
C MET A 62 -22.18 3.52 7.65
N MET A 63 -21.80 2.76 6.61
CA MET A 63 -20.90 3.26 5.58
C MET A 63 -21.58 4.31 4.69
N LYS A 64 -22.86 4.14 4.34
CA LYS A 64 -23.64 5.18 3.65
C LYS A 64 -23.70 6.47 4.46
N ASN A 65 -23.86 6.36 5.78
CA ASN A 65 -23.88 7.48 6.72
C ASN A 65 -22.48 7.97 7.14
N ARG A 66 -21.39 7.47 6.48
CA ARG A 66 -20.00 7.89 6.73
C ARG A 66 -19.56 7.74 8.19
N GLN A 67 -20.07 6.71 8.88
CA GLN A 67 -19.71 6.35 10.26
C GLN A 67 -18.59 5.30 10.31
N LEU A 68 -18.45 4.51 9.24
CA LEU A 68 -17.34 3.58 9.04
C LEU A 68 -16.98 3.48 7.55
N PHE A 69 -15.79 2.96 7.28
CA PHE A 69 -15.28 2.78 5.93
C PHE A 69 -14.49 1.47 5.86
N GLY A 70 -14.67 0.74 4.77
CA GLY A 70 -13.80 -0.34 4.39
C GLY A 70 -12.52 0.17 3.70
N SER A 71 -11.79 -0.71 3.06
CA SER A 71 -10.73 -0.31 2.16
C SER A 71 -11.29 0.60 1.07
N MET A 72 -10.88 1.86 1.07
CA MET A 72 -11.30 2.82 0.04
C MET A 72 -10.82 2.39 -1.35
N ARG A 73 -9.79 1.54 -1.43
CA ARG A 73 -9.34 0.91 -2.67
C ARG A 73 -10.33 -0.15 -3.12
N ALA A 74 -10.73 -1.06 -2.23
CA ALA A 74 -11.73 -2.09 -2.54
C ALA A 74 -13.07 -1.44 -2.94
N LEU A 75 -13.52 -0.38 -2.25
CA LEU A 75 -14.69 0.40 -2.64
C LEU A 75 -14.57 0.93 -4.09
N MET A 76 -13.44 1.53 -4.44
CA MET A 76 -13.20 2.08 -5.77
C MET A 76 -13.15 0.99 -6.85
N THR A 77 -12.56 -0.17 -6.53
CA THR A 77 -12.21 -1.22 -7.48
C THR A 77 -13.18 -2.40 -7.53
N ALA A 78 -14.13 -2.53 -6.58
CA ALA A 78 -15.12 -3.61 -6.53
C ALA A 78 -15.87 -3.78 -7.87
N GLY A 79 -15.73 -4.93 -8.53
CA GLY A 79 -16.23 -5.25 -9.86
C GLY A 79 -15.10 -5.66 -10.81
N PRO A 80 -15.10 -5.27 -12.10
CA PRO A 80 -14.18 -5.82 -13.11
C PRO A 80 -12.68 -5.76 -12.78
N ALA A 81 -12.27 -4.81 -11.95
CA ALA A 81 -10.86 -4.71 -11.52
C ALA A 81 -10.49 -5.82 -10.54
N LEU A 82 -11.36 -6.10 -9.54
CA LEU A 82 -11.16 -7.18 -8.57
C LEU A 82 -11.52 -8.55 -9.14
N ASP A 83 -12.40 -8.63 -10.15
CA ASP A 83 -12.64 -9.89 -10.87
C ASP A 83 -11.36 -10.38 -11.54
N LYS A 84 -10.50 -9.45 -11.97
CA LYS A 84 -9.25 -9.77 -12.64
C LYS A 84 -8.12 -10.10 -11.64
N ASP A 85 -7.95 -9.29 -10.60
CA ASP A 85 -6.86 -9.45 -9.62
C ASP A 85 -7.19 -8.71 -8.31
N ASP A 86 -7.09 -9.41 -7.18
CA ASP A 86 -7.42 -8.87 -5.87
C ASP A 86 -6.36 -7.89 -5.31
N VAL A 87 -5.17 -7.75 -5.92
CA VAL A 87 -4.15 -6.75 -5.52
C VAL A 87 -4.76 -5.34 -5.45
N ALA A 88 -5.68 -5.03 -6.36
CA ALA A 88 -6.33 -3.73 -6.41
C ALA A 88 -7.24 -3.42 -5.19
N ALA A 89 -7.56 -4.39 -4.35
CA ALA A 89 -8.33 -4.20 -3.11
C ALA A 89 -7.48 -3.61 -1.98
N TYR A 90 -6.16 -3.79 -2.04
CA TYR A 90 -5.25 -3.47 -0.95
C TYR A 90 -4.66 -2.07 -1.10
N ASN A 91 -4.49 -1.40 0.04
CA ASN A 91 -3.97 -0.04 0.04
C ASN A 91 -2.46 0.01 -0.10
N CYS A 92 -1.74 -0.92 0.52
CA CYS A 92 -0.28 -0.91 0.60
C CYS A 92 0.30 -2.33 0.73
N CYS A 93 1.59 -2.47 0.39
CA CYS A 93 2.39 -3.66 0.66
C CYS A 93 3.82 -3.30 1.08
N TYR A 94 4.62 -4.32 1.36
CA TYR A 94 6.06 -4.20 1.58
C TYR A 94 6.82 -5.25 0.76
N VAL A 95 7.95 -4.84 0.16
CA VAL A 95 8.82 -5.69 -0.67
C VAL A 95 10.28 -5.47 -0.28
N ALA A 96 11.04 -6.53 -0.04
CA ALA A 96 12.50 -6.46 0.04
C ALA A 96 13.08 -6.70 -1.36
N VAL A 97 13.88 -5.77 -1.90
CA VAL A 97 14.39 -5.88 -3.28
C VAL A 97 15.61 -6.79 -3.32
N GLN A 98 15.41 -8.03 -3.72
CA GLN A 98 16.42 -9.08 -3.76
C GLN A 98 16.60 -9.69 -5.15
N SER A 99 15.66 -9.45 -6.06
CA SER A 99 15.62 -10.01 -7.40
C SER A 99 15.04 -9.02 -8.42
N THR A 100 15.19 -9.31 -9.69
CA THR A 100 14.55 -8.55 -10.79
C THR A 100 13.04 -8.71 -10.77
N GLN A 101 12.53 -9.84 -10.24
CA GLN A 101 11.11 -10.08 -10.03
C GLN A 101 10.52 -9.05 -9.06
N ASP A 102 11.24 -8.68 -8.00
CA ASP A 102 10.75 -7.71 -7.01
C ASP A 102 10.54 -6.32 -7.63
N LEU A 103 11.41 -5.91 -8.55
CA LEU A 103 11.22 -4.65 -9.29
C LEU A 103 9.95 -4.68 -10.16
N SER A 104 9.67 -5.80 -10.82
CA SER A 104 8.43 -5.95 -11.60
C SER A 104 7.19 -6.09 -10.71
N ASN A 105 7.30 -6.75 -9.57
CA ASN A 105 6.24 -6.82 -8.56
C ASN A 105 5.88 -5.43 -8.03
N ILE A 106 6.88 -4.58 -7.78
CA ILE A 106 6.68 -3.19 -7.38
C ILE A 106 5.96 -2.41 -8.48
N LEU A 107 6.40 -2.53 -9.74
CA LEU A 107 5.76 -1.86 -10.87
C LEU A 107 4.28 -2.28 -11.00
N TYR A 108 4.00 -3.58 -10.98
CA TYR A 108 2.64 -4.11 -11.07
C TYR A 108 1.76 -3.61 -9.92
N THR A 109 2.28 -3.69 -8.69
CA THR A 109 1.56 -3.27 -7.48
C THR A 109 1.22 -1.79 -7.50
N LEU A 110 2.17 -0.93 -7.88
CA LEU A 110 1.93 0.50 -8.07
C LEU A 110 0.92 0.77 -9.19
N ALA A 111 0.98 0.01 -10.30
CA ALA A 111 0.02 0.11 -11.39
C ALA A 111 -1.39 -0.32 -10.98
N CYS A 112 -1.54 -1.17 -9.96
CA CYS A 112 -2.81 -1.46 -9.29
C CYS A 112 -3.25 -0.32 -8.35
N GLY A 113 -2.42 0.70 -8.15
CA GLY A 113 -2.68 1.84 -7.28
C GLY A 113 -2.44 1.55 -5.80
N THR A 114 -1.74 0.49 -5.48
CA THR A 114 -1.32 0.09 -4.13
C THR A 114 0.02 0.74 -3.81
N GLY A 115 0.16 1.36 -2.64
CA GLY A 115 1.42 1.95 -2.18
C GLY A 115 2.43 0.87 -1.77
N VAL A 116 3.72 1.15 -1.92
CA VAL A 116 4.77 0.17 -1.66
C VAL A 116 5.80 0.71 -0.66
N GLY A 117 5.96 0.00 0.47
CA GLY A 117 7.19 0.09 1.25
C GLY A 117 8.22 -0.85 0.64
N PHE A 118 9.48 -0.44 0.55
CA PHE A 118 10.51 -1.29 0.01
C PHE A 118 11.83 -1.16 0.75
N SER A 119 12.60 -2.26 0.82
CA SER A 119 13.93 -2.25 1.40
C SER A 119 15.00 -2.30 0.32
N VAL A 120 15.95 -1.37 0.44
CA VAL A 120 17.21 -1.36 -0.28
C VAL A 120 18.40 -1.57 0.66
N GLU A 121 18.16 -2.21 1.82
CA GLU A 121 19.25 -2.58 2.72
C GLU A 121 20.28 -3.41 1.97
N LYS A 122 21.53 -3.20 2.30
CA LYS A 122 22.67 -3.81 1.60
C LYS A 122 22.56 -5.34 1.49
N LYS A 123 22.07 -5.99 2.56
CA LYS A 123 21.85 -7.45 2.58
C LYS A 123 20.86 -7.93 1.51
N ASN A 124 19.85 -7.10 1.16
CA ASN A 124 18.86 -7.39 0.13
C ASN A 124 19.44 -7.12 -1.26
N VAL A 125 19.95 -5.91 -1.48
CA VAL A 125 20.51 -5.50 -2.76
C VAL A 125 21.70 -6.37 -3.21
N GLN A 126 22.49 -6.88 -2.27
CA GLN A 126 23.59 -7.80 -2.56
C GLN A 126 23.15 -9.16 -3.13
N GLN A 127 21.87 -9.51 -3.06
CA GLN A 127 21.35 -10.73 -3.70
C GLN A 127 21.16 -10.55 -5.22
N LEU A 128 21.01 -9.30 -5.68
CA LEU A 128 20.97 -9.00 -7.12
C LEU A 128 22.27 -9.45 -7.80
N PRO A 129 22.21 -9.89 -9.07
CA PRO A 129 23.39 -10.28 -9.82
C PRO A 129 24.40 -9.13 -9.99
N THR A 130 25.63 -9.46 -10.31
CA THR A 130 26.60 -8.48 -10.82
C THR A 130 26.18 -8.04 -12.22
N VAL A 131 26.19 -6.75 -12.48
CA VAL A 131 25.95 -6.22 -13.83
C VAL A 131 27.08 -6.64 -14.77
N HIS A 132 26.73 -7.11 -15.95
CA HIS A 132 27.71 -7.59 -16.92
C HIS A 132 28.71 -6.49 -17.31
N ASP A 133 30.00 -6.84 -17.44
CA ASP A 133 31.09 -5.90 -17.78
C ASP A 133 30.85 -5.16 -19.10
N THR A 134 30.20 -5.83 -20.03
CA THR A 134 29.90 -5.30 -21.36
C THR A 134 28.41 -5.41 -21.63
N ILE A 135 27.79 -4.29 -22.00
CA ILE A 135 26.39 -4.26 -22.43
C ILE A 135 26.34 -3.86 -23.90
N VAL A 136 25.86 -4.78 -24.74
CA VAL A 136 25.78 -4.61 -26.18
C VAL A 136 24.33 -4.37 -26.62
N LYS A 137 24.10 -3.38 -27.46
CA LYS A 137 22.81 -3.16 -28.11
C LYS A 137 22.55 -4.28 -29.11
N THR A 138 21.37 -4.88 -29.03
CA THR A 138 20.97 -5.98 -29.91
C THR A 138 19.74 -5.61 -30.73
N ASN A 139 19.50 -6.34 -31.83
CA ASN A 139 18.30 -6.17 -32.66
C ASN A 139 17.09 -6.95 -32.11
N ARG A 140 17.22 -7.61 -30.96
CA ARG A 140 16.07 -8.26 -30.30
C ARG A 140 15.12 -7.21 -29.72
N CYS A 141 13.82 -7.47 -29.82
CA CYS A 141 12.79 -6.53 -29.44
C CYS A 141 11.89 -7.13 -28.35
N ILE A 142 11.56 -6.33 -27.35
CA ILE A 142 10.48 -6.58 -26.37
C ILE A 142 9.30 -5.75 -26.81
N VAL A 143 8.16 -6.39 -27.12
CA VAL A 143 6.89 -5.70 -27.39
C VAL A 143 6.13 -5.53 -26.09
N VAL A 144 5.79 -4.30 -25.75
CA VAL A 144 5.10 -3.96 -24.51
C VAL A 144 3.60 -4.02 -24.73
N GLU A 145 2.93 -4.98 -24.12
CA GLU A 145 1.46 -5.07 -24.17
C GLU A 145 0.80 -3.90 -23.42
N ASP A 146 -0.37 -3.46 -23.91
CA ASP A 146 -1.17 -2.39 -23.32
C ASP A 146 -1.95 -2.84 -22.06
N SER A 147 -1.21 -3.34 -21.07
CA SER A 147 -1.72 -3.82 -19.79
C SER A 147 -0.70 -3.58 -18.67
N ARG A 148 -1.16 -3.62 -17.40
CA ARG A 148 -0.28 -3.51 -16.23
C ARG A 148 0.71 -4.67 -16.18
N GLU A 149 0.21 -5.85 -16.47
CA GLU A 149 0.96 -7.09 -16.56
C GLU A 149 2.01 -7.00 -17.66
N GLY A 150 1.61 -6.48 -18.83
CA GLY A 150 2.51 -6.27 -19.97
C GLY A 150 3.66 -5.31 -19.65
N TRP A 151 3.37 -4.21 -18.97
CA TRP A 151 4.41 -3.27 -18.53
C TRP A 151 5.38 -3.92 -17.53
N ALA A 152 4.85 -4.60 -16.51
CA ALA A 152 5.67 -5.24 -15.49
C ALA A 152 6.54 -6.36 -16.07
N ASN A 153 5.98 -7.21 -16.93
CA ASN A 153 6.71 -8.30 -17.58
C ASN A 153 7.77 -7.76 -18.56
N ALA A 154 7.44 -6.75 -19.37
CA ALA A 154 8.41 -6.13 -20.28
C ALA A 154 9.55 -5.46 -19.52
N TYR A 155 9.27 -4.78 -18.41
CA TYR A 155 10.31 -4.19 -17.57
C TYR A 155 11.23 -5.25 -16.97
N ARG A 156 10.68 -6.34 -16.41
CA ARG A 156 11.47 -7.46 -15.91
C ARG A 156 12.38 -8.04 -16.99
N GLN A 157 11.80 -8.37 -18.15
CA GLN A 157 12.59 -8.89 -19.27
C GLN A 157 13.73 -7.94 -19.64
N PHE A 158 13.46 -6.66 -19.73
CA PHE A 158 14.48 -5.66 -20.05
C PHE A 158 15.63 -5.66 -19.02
N VAL A 159 15.32 -5.68 -17.73
CA VAL A 159 16.30 -5.73 -16.63
C VAL A 159 17.10 -7.04 -16.66
N ASP A 160 16.43 -8.18 -16.86
CA ASP A 160 17.07 -9.49 -16.96
C ASP A 160 18.09 -9.53 -18.11
N TYR A 161 17.73 -8.99 -19.27
CA TYR A 161 18.63 -8.92 -20.41
C TYR A 161 19.80 -7.95 -20.19
N LEU A 162 19.61 -6.85 -19.49
CA LEU A 162 20.73 -5.97 -19.10
C LEU A 162 21.73 -6.68 -18.21
N TYR A 163 21.26 -7.50 -17.24
CA TYR A 163 22.16 -8.34 -16.44
C TYR A 163 22.92 -9.37 -17.27
N MET A 164 22.32 -9.86 -18.35
CA MET A 164 22.97 -10.75 -19.32
C MET A 164 23.89 -10.03 -20.31
N GLY A 165 24.11 -8.71 -20.17
CA GLY A 165 24.94 -7.91 -21.07
C GLY A 165 24.26 -7.55 -22.40
N ASN A 166 22.93 -7.59 -22.48
CA ASN A 166 22.18 -7.29 -23.70
C ASN A 166 21.22 -6.11 -23.47
N HIS A 167 21.34 -5.07 -24.30
CA HIS A 167 20.40 -3.96 -24.35
C HIS A 167 19.44 -4.17 -25.53
N LEU A 168 18.20 -4.54 -25.23
CA LEU A 168 17.16 -4.83 -26.20
C LEU A 168 16.44 -3.56 -26.66
N ILE A 169 15.86 -3.62 -27.86
CA ILE A 169 14.89 -2.63 -28.32
C ILE A 169 13.58 -2.85 -27.56
N VAL A 170 12.94 -1.78 -27.11
CA VAL A 170 11.62 -1.84 -26.45
C VAL A 170 10.60 -1.15 -27.36
N ASP A 171 9.69 -1.95 -27.90
CA ASP A 171 8.59 -1.48 -28.76
C ASP A 171 7.36 -1.18 -27.92
N THR A 172 6.97 0.07 -27.89
CA THR A 172 5.80 0.59 -27.15
C THR A 172 4.63 0.92 -28.06
N SER A 173 4.66 0.49 -29.32
CA SER A 173 3.63 0.83 -30.33
C SER A 173 2.24 0.33 -29.97
N GLN A 174 2.13 -0.73 -29.16
CA GLN A 174 0.84 -1.27 -28.70
C GLN A 174 0.25 -0.48 -27.52
N ILE A 175 1.03 0.37 -26.85
CA ILE A 175 0.54 1.15 -25.71
C ILE A 175 -0.44 2.22 -26.23
N ARG A 176 -1.63 2.27 -25.62
CA ARG A 176 -2.64 3.28 -25.94
C ARG A 176 -2.12 4.71 -25.78
N PRO A 177 -2.58 5.65 -26.63
CA PRO A 177 -2.11 7.03 -26.55
C PRO A 177 -2.53 7.74 -25.27
N SER A 178 -1.80 8.78 -24.91
CA SER A 178 -2.12 9.65 -23.78
C SER A 178 -3.55 10.20 -23.90
N GLY A 179 -4.27 10.26 -22.80
CA GLY A 179 -5.64 10.76 -22.74
C GLY A 179 -6.72 9.71 -23.03
N ALA A 180 -6.39 8.53 -23.56
CA ALA A 180 -7.35 7.44 -23.75
C ALA A 180 -7.99 7.01 -22.42
N ARG A 181 -9.30 6.66 -22.42
CA ARG A 181 -10.00 6.22 -21.20
C ARG A 181 -9.49 4.88 -20.72
N LEU A 182 -9.24 4.76 -19.41
CA LEU A 182 -8.95 3.49 -18.76
C LEU A 182 -10.24 2.71 -18.52
N LYS A 183 -10.26 1.41 -18.92
CA LYS A 183 -11.48 0.59 -18.90
C LYS A 183 -11.84 0.05 -17.50
N THR A 184 -10.84 -0.22 -16.66
CA THR A 184 -11.02 -0.96 -15.39
C THR A 184 -10.98 -0.08 -14.14
N PHE A 185 -10.17 0.98 -14.14
CA PHE A 185 -9.95 1.83 -12.94
C PHE A 185 -10.57 3.21 -13.04
N GLY A 186 -11.08 3.58 -14.20
CA GLY A 186 -11.39 4.98 -14.50
C GLY A 186 -10.13 5.81 -14.71
N GLY A 187 -10.30 7.08 -15.11
CA GLY A 187 -9.17 7.96 -15.44
C GLY A 187 -8.70 7.84 -16.88
N ARG A 188 -7.53 8.42 -17.19
CA ARG A 188 -6.96 8.50 -18.52
C ARG A 188 -5.56 7.91 -18.56
N ALA A 189 -5.21 7.30 -19.68
CA ALA A 189 -3.89 6.73 -19.93
C ALA A 189 -2.82 7.82 -20.03
N SER A 190 -1.61 7.48 -19.59
CA SER A 190 -0.43 8.34 -19.71
C SER A 190 0.21 8.31 -21.10
N GLY A 191 -0.09 7.29 -21.91
CA GLY A 191 0.66 6.99 -23.13
C GLY A 191 1.98 6.27 -22.83
N PRO A 192 2.82 6.04 -23.86
CA PRO A 192 4.07 5.28 -23.75
C PRO A 192 5.22 6.06 -23.10
N GLU A 193 5.21 7.39 -23.12
CA GLU A 193 6.33 8.24 -22.73
C GLU A 193 6.89 7.97 -21.32
N PRO A 194 6.07 7.79 -20.27
CA PRO A 194 6.59 7.47 -18.93
C PRO A 194 7.36 6.16 -18.90
N PHE A 195 6.89 5.14 -19.61
CA PHE A 195 7.56 3.84 -19.70
C PHE A 195 8.88 3.95 -20.46
N ILE A 196 8.91 4.71 -21.56
CA ILE A 196 10.15 4.97 -22.33
C ILE A 196 11.19 5.67 -21.45
N ARG A 197 10.76 6.65 -20.61
CA ARG A 197 11.69 7.30 -19.64
C ARG A 197 12.24 6.30 -18.62
N LEU A 198 11.40 5.41 -18.08
CA LEU A 198 11.82 4.35 -17.17
C LEU A 198 12.88 3.45 -17.81
N ILE A 199 12.67 2.98 -19.03
CA ILE A 199 13.61 2.13 -19.78
C ILE A 199 14.95 2.84 -19.99
N LYS A 200 14.94 4.11 -20.42
CA LYS A 200 16.16 4.91 -20.63
C LYS A 200 16.93 5.12 -19.33
N PHE A 201 16.23 5.47 -18.24
CA PHE A 201 16.83 5.65 -16.93
C PHE A 201 17.49 4.35 -16.44
N THR A 202 16.76 3.24 -16.50
CA THR A 202 17.26 1.92 -16.10
C THR A 202 18.53 1.55 -16.91
N ALA A 203 18.50 1.73 -18.23
CA ALA A 203 19.67 1.46 -19.06
C ALA A 203 20.90 2.28 -18.62
N ASN A 204 20.74 3.57 -18.32
CA ASN A 204 21.83 4.43 -17.87
C ASN A 204 22.43 3.93 -16.56
N VAL A 205 21.59 3.59 -15.55
CA VAL A 205 22.06 3.02 -14.27
C VAL A 205 22.90 1.77 -14.53
N PHE A 206 22.44 0.87 -15.40
CA PHE A 206 23.17 -0.35 -15.72
C PHE A 206 24.49 -0.08 -16.47
N TYR A 207 24.52 0.89 -17.39
CA TYR A 207 25.77 1.27 -18.07
C TYR A 207 26.82 1.84 -17.10
N GLU A 208 26.40 2.54 -16.04
CA GLU A 208 27.29 3.06 -15.01
C GLU A 208 27.74 1.98 -14.02
N ALA A 209 26.90 0.95 -13.81
CA ALA A 209 27.16 -0.14 -12.88
C ALA A 209 27.91 -1.34 -13.47
N ARG A 210 28.38 -1.27 -14.73
CA ARG A 210 29.08 -2.40 -15.38
C ARG A 210 30.24 -2.95 -14.54
N GLY A 211 30.32 -4.26 -14.45
CA GLY A 211 31.37 -4.98 -13.71
C GLY A 211 31.18 -5.00 -12.19
N ARG A 212 30.12 -4.44 -11.67
CA ARG A 212 29.82 -4.44 -10.22
C ARG A 212 28.34 -4.69 -9.94
N LYS A 213 28.04 -4.91 -8.70
CA LYS A 213 26.63 -4.94 -8.21
C LYS A 213 26.07 -3.52 -8.16
N LEU A 214 24.75 -3.43 -8.28
CA LEU A 214 24.03 -2.19 -8.01
C LEU A 214 24.20 -1.80 -6.53
N LYS A 215 24.27 -0.50 -6.29
CA LYS A 215 24.28 0.08 -4.94
C LYS A 215 22.84 0.25 -4.42
N PRO A 216 22.64 0.32 -3.10
CA PRO A 216 21.33 0.67 -2.51
C PRO A 216 20.69 1.91 -3.11
N ILE A 217 21.44 3.00 -3.29
CA ILE A 217 20.93 4.24 -3.87
C ILE A 217 20.49 4.07 -5.34
N GLU A 218 21.17 3.26 -6.11
CA GLU A 218 20.81 2.98 -7.51
C GLU A 218 19.51 2.17 -7.59
N VAL A 219 19.34 1.18 -6.72
CA VAL A 219 18.08 0.41 -6.62
C VAL A 219 16.94 1.30 -6.12
N HIS A 220 17.21 2.17 -5.14
CA HIS A 220 16.25 3.18 -4.67
C HIS A 220 15.77 4.07 -5.83
N ASP A 221 16.69 4.58 -6.63
CA ASP A 221 16.39 5.45 -7.76
C ASP A 221 15.61 4.72 -8.86
N LEU A 222 15.92 3.43 -9.13
CA LEU A 222 15.11 2.59 -10.02
C LEU A 222 13.67 2.45 -9.53
N VAL A 223 13.44 2.19 -8.24
CA VAL A 223 12.08 2.09 -7.68
C VAL A 223 11.36 3.42 -7.72
N CYS A 224 12.03 4.53 -7.44
CA CYS A 224 11.46 5.87 -7.59
C CYS A 224 11.07 6.16 -9.05
N GLN A 225 11.90 5.76 -10.01
CA GLN A 225 11.61 5.95 -11.43
C GLN A 225 10.46 5.04 -11.91
N ILE A 226 10.34 3.82 -11.37
CA ILE A 226 9.16 2.97 -11.57
C ILE A 226 7.90 3.73 -11.12
N ALA A 227 7.93 4.31 -9.92
CA ALA A 227 6.81 5.07 -9.40
C ALA A 227 6.48 6.30 -10.26
N ASP A 228 7.48 7.03 -10.76
CA ASP A 228 7.30 8.15 -11.68
C ASP A 228 6.58 7.72 -12.96
N SER A 229 6.87 6.54 -13.47
CA SER A 229 6.23 6.02 -14.68
C SER A 229 4.72 5.77 -14.51
N ILE A 230 4.24 5.57 -13.29
CA ILE A 230 2.85 5.25 -12.95
C ILE A 230 2.00 6.49 -12.58
N ILE A 231 2.62 7.62 -12.28
CA ILE A 231 1.91 8.84 -11.81
C ILE A 231 0.95 9.41 -12.84
N SER A 232 1.21 9.23 -14.11
CA SER A 232 0.38 9.78 -15.16
C SER A 232 -0.88 8.91 -15.36
N GLY A 233 -2.06 9.49 -15.25
CA GLY A 233 -3.31 8.81 -15.57
C GLY A 233 -4.45 9.03 -14.57
N GLY A 234 -4.28 9.88 -13.57
CA GLY A 234 -5.38 10.29 -12.67
C GLY A 234 -5.75 9.27 -11.59
N VAL A 235 -5.11 8.11 -11.55
CA VAL A 235 -5.19 7.18 -10.43
C VAL A 235 -4.08 7.55 -9.45
N ARG A 236 -4.34 7.49 -8.16
CA ARG A 236 -3.52 7.84 -7.00
C ARG A 236 -2.03 8.05 -7.32
N ARG A 237 -1.46 9.15 -6.86
CA ARG A 237 0.00 9.34 -6.84
C ARG A 237 0.64 8.15 -6.15
N SER A 238 1.69 7.59 -6.75
CA SER A 238 2.49 6.54 -6.14
C SER A 238 2.94 6.97 -4.74
N ALA A 239 2.76 6.08 -3.76
CA ALA A 239 3.23 6.30 -2.40
C ALA A 239 4.30 5.26 -2.10
N LEU A 240 5.50 5.72 -1.76
CA LEU A 240 6.65 4.87 -1.45
C LEU A 240 7.23 5.22 -0.07
N ILE A 241 7.79 4.22 0.61
CA ILE A 241 8.78 4.40 1.66
C ILE A 241 9.96 3.48 1.40
N SER A 242 11.17 4.04 1.44
CA SER A 242 12.43 3.33 1.27
C SER A 242 13.08 3.06 2.63
N LEU A 243 13.43 1.81 2.89
CA LEU A 243 14.16 1.38 4.07
C LEU A 243 15.60 1.07 3.69
N SER A 244 16.56 1.65 4.42
CA SER A 244 17.99 1.49 4.16
C SER A 244 18.77 1.29 5.45
N ASP A 245 19.98 0.77 5.36
CA ASP A 245 20.85 0.59 6.53
C ASP A 245 21.17 1.94 7.19
N LEU A 246 21.24 1.95 8.54
CA LEU A 246 21.63 3.13 9.31
C LEU A 246 23.00 3.65 8.87
N SER A 247 23.93 2.74 8.54
CA SER A 247 25.29 3.05 8.13
C SER A 247 25.44 3.45 6.64
N ASP A 248 24.36 3.46 5.86
CA ASP A 248 24.43 3.80 4.43
C ASP A 248 24.52 5.31 4.23
N TYR A 249 25.73 5.78 3.91
CA TYR A 249 26.03 7.20 3.74
C TYR A 249 25.32 7.80 2.51
N GLU A 250 25.26 7.07 1.38
CA GLU A 250 24.62 7.57 0.15
C GLU A 250 23.11 7.74 0.37
N MET A 251 22.46 6.78 1.05
CA MET A 251 21.05 6.88 1.42
C MET A 251 20.76 7.96 2.47
N ALA A 252 21.67 8.17 3.43
CA ALA A 252 21.54 9.25 4.40
C ALA A 252 21.55 10.65 3.76
N HIS A 253 22.22 10.78 2.61
CA HIS A 253 22.36 12.05 1.89
C HIS A 253 21.56 12.09 0.57
N ALA A 254 20.70 11.11 0.32
CA ALA A 254 19.93 11.00 -0.92
C ALA A 254 19.11 12.26 -1.26
N LYS A 255 18.70 13.01 -0.24
CA LYS A 255 17.94 14.26 -0.37
C LYS A 255 18.64 15.43 0.35
N SER A 256 19.95 15.51 0.22
CA SER A 256 20.73 16.63 0.73
C SER A 256 21.04 17.64 -0.38
N GLY A 257 21.11 18.93 -0.03
CA GLY A 257 21.34 20.01 -1.00
C GLY A 257 20.19 20.14 -2.02
N PRO A 258 20.45 20.67 -3.21
CA PRO A 258 19.45 20.88 -4.26
C PRO A 258 19.18 19.59 -5.08
N TRP A 259 18.94 18.47 -4.39
CA TRP A 259 18.73 17.15 -5.00
C TRP A 259 17.58 17.13 -6.03
N TRP A 260 16.57 17.97 -5.86
CA TRP A 260 15.39 18.05 -6.76
C TRP A 260 15.75 18.52 -8.19
N GLU A 261 16.88 19.17 -8.39
CA GLU A 261 17.30 19.65 -9.71
C GLU A 261 17.76 18.49 -10.62
N LYS A 262 18.42 17.48 -10.04
CA LYS A 262 18.96 16.33 -10.79
C LYS A 262 18.23 15.03 -10.51
N GLU A 263 17.84 14.80 -9.25
CA GLU A 263 17.26 13.55 -8.75
C GLU A 263 15.80 13.73 -8.32
N GLY A 264 15.03 14.50 -9.09
CA GLY A 264 13.64 14.85 -8.77
C GLY A 264 12.72 13.66 -8.53
N HIS A 265 13.02 12.48 -9.12
CA HIS A 265 12.29 11.23 -8.88
C HIS A 265 12.33 10.76 -7.41
N ARG A 266 13.36 11.13 -6.63
CA ARG A 266 13.46 10.82 -5.19
C ARG A 266 12.36 11.46 -4.34
N ALA A 267 11.67 12.47 -4.85
CA ALA A 267 10.48 13.07 -4.20
C ALA A 267 9.34 12.08 -3.99
N LEU A 268 9.34 10.93 -4.68
CA LEU A 268 8.26 9.95 -4.64
C LEU A 268 8.35 8.99 -3.48
N ALA A 269 9.51 8.88 -2.82
CA ALA A 269 9.70 8.02 -1.65
C ALA A 269 10.00 8.85 -0.40
N ASN A 270 9.40 8.51 0.74
CA ASN A 270 9.94 8.86 2.05
C ASN A 270 11.11 7.92 2.35
N ASN A 271 12.16 8.41 3.00
CA ASN A 271 13.33 7.58 3.33
C ASN A 271 13.42 7.38 4.85
N SER A 272 13.70 6.14 5.26
CA SER A 272 13.90 5.78 6.67
C SER A 272 15.12 4.91 6.88
N ALA A 273 15.86 5.18 7.96
CA ALA A 273 16.95 4.32 8.42
C ALA A 273 16.40 3.19 9.29
N VAL A 274 16.87 1.97 9.04
CA VAL A 274 16.49 0.78 9.83
C VAL A 274 17.41 0.65 11.05
N TYR A 275 16.78 0.58 12.22
CA TYR A 275 17.43 0.31 13.50
C TYR A 275 17.13 -1.13 13.89
N GLU A 276 18.10 -2.03 13.71
CA GLU A 276 17.97 -3.46 14.06
C GLU A 276 17.95 -3.71 15.57
N SER A 277 18.58 -2.78 16.33
CA SER A 277 18.60 -2.73 17.79
C SER A 277 18.66 -1.28 18.23
N LYS A 278 18.58 -1.04 19.54
CA LYS A 278 18.80 0.29 20.10
C LYS A 278 20.22 0.77 19.73
N PRO A 279 20.36 1.89 18.99
CA PRO A 279 21.68 2.40 18.61
C PRO A 279 22.44 2.94 19.83
N ASP A 280 23.76 2.96 19.73
CA ASP A 280 24.58 3.76 20.66
C ASP A 280 24.28 5.26 20.46
N MET A 281 24.63 6.06 21.50
CA MET A 281 24.35 7.50 21.50
C MET A 281 25.06 8.24 20.35
N GLY A 282 26.28 7.83 20.02
CA GLY A 282 27.06 8.46 18.94
C GLY A 282 26.40 8.28 17.59
N SER A 283 26.04 7.05 17.25
CA SER A 283 25.32 6.70 16.01
C SER A 283 23.97 7.42 15.91
N PHE A 284 23.21 7.47 17.01
CA PHE A 284 21.95 8.17 17.05
C PHE A 284 22.10 9.67 16.83
N MET A 285 23.04 10.31 17.53
CA MET A 285 23.28 11.76 17.39
C MET A 285 23.81 12.13 16.01
N HIS A 286 24.61 11.27 15.38
CA HIS A 286 25.07 11.47 14.01
C HIS A 286 23.89 11.51 13.05
N GLU A 287 23.00 10.51 13.11
CA GLU A 287 21.80 10.45 12.24
C GLU A 287 20.84 11.62 12.52
N TRP A 288 20.63 11.95 13.81
CA TRP A 288 19.83 13.12 14.19
C TRP A 288 20.38 14.43 13.64
N SER A 289 21.71 14.61 13.70
CA SER A 289 22.37 15.80 13.16
C SER A 289 22.25 15.85 11.63
N SER A 290 22.35 14.71 10.95
CA SER A 290 22.14 14.61 9.49
C SER A 290 20.71 15.01 9.12
N LEU A 291 19.71 14.47 9.82
CA LEU A 291 18.30 14.83 9.65
C LEU A 291 18.06 16.34 9.84
N TYR A 292 18.60 16.91 10.91
CA TYR A 292 18.46 18.34 11.22
C TYR A 292 19.12 19.22 10.13
N ASN A 293 20.34 18.88 9.72
CA ASN A 293 21.11 19.67 8.75
C ASN A 293 20.55 19.55 7.33
N SER A 294 19.96 18.41 6.96
CA SER A 294 19.36 18.20 5.64
C SER A 294 18.17 19.14 5.36
N ARG A 295 17.47 19.58 6.41
CA ARG A 295 16.22 20.36 6.34
C ARG A 295 15.12 19.74 5.47
N SER A 296 15.29 18.47 5.09
CA SER A 296 14.31 17.73 4.28
C SER A 296 13.30 16.95 5.13
N GLY A 297 13.53 16.83 6.45
CA GLY A 297 12.72 15.97 7.33
C GLY A 297 13.02 14.49 7.17
N GLU A 298 14.08 14.12 6.47
CA GLU A 298 14.49 12.74 6.20
C GLU A 298 15.98 12.53 6.59
N ARG A 299 16.35 11.29 6.95
CA ARG A 299 15.49 10.08 6.93
C ARG A 299 14.83 9.86 8.30
N GLY A 300 13.63 9.21 8.24
CA GLY A 300 12.90 8.80 9.42
C GLY A 300 13.54 7.60 10.13
N ILE A 301 12.97 7.21 11.27
CA ILE A 301 13.42 6.09 12.11
C ILE A 301 12.50 4.89 11.89
N CYS A 302 13.03 3.78 11.38
CA CYS A 302 12.34 2.49 11.31
C CYS A 302 12.92 1.54 12.35
N ASN A 303 12.26 1.41 13.50
CA ASN A 303 12.74 0.57 14.61
C ASN A 303 12.26 -0.88 14.43
N ARG A 304 13.10 -1.73 13.81
CA ARG A 304 12.77 -3.14 13.55
C ARG A 304 12.73 -3.98 14.83
N GLU A 305 13.53 -3.65 15.85
CA GLU A 305 13.45 -4.32 17.15
C GLU A 305 12.06 -4.14 17.78
N ALA A 306 11.54 -2.90 17.78
CA ALA A 306 10.18 -2.64 18.26
C ALA A 306 9.13 -3.37 17.43
N MET A 307 9.30 -3.46 16.10
CA MET A 307 8.42 -4.24 15.23
C MET A 307 8.39 -5.71 15.61
N ARG A 308 9.55 -6.33 15.88
CA ARG A 308 9.65 -7.73 16.34
C ARG A 308 8.96 -7.93 17.69
N MET A 309 9.14 -6.99 18.63
CA MET A 309 8.47 -7.04 19.93
C MET A 309 6.93 -6.97 19.79
N ILE A 310 6.41 -6.10 18.93
CA ILE A 310 4.98 -5.96 18.67
C ILE A 310 4.45 -7.21 17.96
N ALA A 311 5.17 -7.72 16.95
CA ALA A 311 4.83 -8.93 16.24
C ALA A 311 4.74 -10.14 17.18
N LYS A 312 5.71 -10.30 18.09
CA LYS A 312 5.72 -11.35 19.11
C LYS A 312 4.48 -11.28 20.03
N ARG A 313 4.11 -10.07 20.48
CA ARG A 313 2.89 -9.84 21.30
C ARG A 313 1.61 -10.22 20.54
N ALA A 314 1.61 -10.11 19.23
CA ALA A 314 0.50 -10.51 18.36
C ALA A 314 0.53 -12.01 17.99
N GLY A 315 1.50 -12.78 18.47
CA GLY A 315 1.67 -14.20 18.13
C GLY A 315 2.12 -14.43 16.68
N ARG A 316 2.86 -13.45 16.12
CA ARG A 316 3.50 -13.57 14.81
C ARG A 316 4.91 -14.11 14.96
N GLU A 317 5.40 -14.80 13.94
CA GLU A 317 6.81 -15.19 13.87
C GLU A 317 7.69 -13.94 13.74
N THR A 318 8.87 -13.95 14.38
CA THR A 318 9.75 -12.78 14.51
C THR A 318 11.02 -12.85 13.67
N GLU A 319 11.27 -13.98 13.03
CA GLU A 319 12.48 -14.20 12.19
C GLU A 319 12.43 -13.46 10.85
N PHE A 320 11.29 -12.86 10.52
CA PHE A 320 11.16 -12.08 9.31
C PHE A 320 11.82 -10.71 9.39
N GLU A 321 12.34 -10.25 8.27
CA GLU A 321 12.80 -8.88 8.09
C GLU A 321 11.61 -7.94 7.90
N PHE A 322 10.94 -7.62 9.00
CA PHE A 322 9.80 -6.72 8.95
C PHE A 322 10.17 -5.36 8.36
N GLY A 323 9.29 -4.89 7.52
CA GLY A 323 9.23 -3.53 7.05
C GLY A 323 7.85 -2.94 7.29
N THR A 324 7.52 -1.90 6.56
CA THR A 324 6.27 -1.18 6.76
C THR A 324 5.69 -0.71 5.42
N ASN A 325 4.41 -0.43 5.42
CA ASN A 325 3.75 0.28 4.33
C ASN A 325 4.17 1.78 4.30
N PRO A 326 3.90 2.53 3.23
CA PRO A 326 4.35 3.92 3.07
C PRO A 326 4.01 4.88 4.21
N CYS A 327 2.92 4.64 4.92
CA CYS A 327 2.50 5.48 6.05
C CYS A 327 2.99 4.96 7.42
N SER A 328 3.69 3.84 7.44
CA SER A 328 4.35 3.23 8.61
C SER A 328 3.43 2.74 9.74
N GLU A 329 2.12 2.61 9.50
CA GLU A 329 1.16 2.14 10.51
C GLU A 329 1.04 0.62 10.62
N ILE A 330 1.52 -0.13 9.61
CA ILE A 330 1.40 -1.59 9.56
C ILE A 330 2.78 -2.25 9.46
N ILE A 331 3.04 -3.21 10.34
CA ILE A 331 4.23 -4.07 10.31
C ILE A 331 3.97 -5.20 9.33
N LEU A 332 4.76 -5.29 8.26
CA LEU A 332 4.61 -6.25 7.17
C LEU A 332 5.83 -7.14 7.04
N ARG A 333 5.61 -8.41 6.70
CA ARG A 333 6.64 -9.28 6.13
C ARG A 333 6.98 -8.83 4.70
N PRO A 334 8.15 -9.17 4.15
CA PRO A 334 8.36 -9.05 2.71
C PRO A 334 7.24 -9.78 1.94
N ASN A 335 6.77 -9.18 0.86
CA ASN A 335 5.70 -9.71 0.03
C ASN A 335 4.38 -9.94 0.82
N GLN A 336 3.91 -8.89 1.51
CA GLN A 336 2.66 -8.93 2.26
C GLN A 336 1.88 -7.64 2.08
N PHE A 337 0.56 -7.76 1.92
CA PHE A 337 -0.36 -6.62 1.81
C PHE A 337 -0.92 -6.20 3.17
N CYS A 338 -1.20 -4.90 3.32
CA CYS A 338 -2.01 -4.37 4.40
C CYS A 338 -3.49 -4.34 4.00
N ASN A 339 -4.38 -4.57 4.98
CA ASN A 339 -5.83 -4.53 4.79
C ASN A 339 -6.44 -3.62 5.85
N LEU A 340 -7.11 -2.56 5.44
CA LEU A 340 -7.52 -1.47 6.31
C LEU A 340 -9.04 -1.26 6.29
N SER A 341 -9.60 -1.00 7.47
CA SER A 341 -10.93 -0.42 7.67
C SER A 341 -10.86 0.66 8.73
N THR A 342 -11.83 1.57 8.78
CA THR A 342 -11.76 2.69 9.71
C THR A 342 -13.14 3.10 10.20
N ILE A 343 -13.23 3.62 11.42
CA ILE A 343 -14.44 4.26 11.95
C ILE A 343 -14.27 5.76 12.01
N ALA A 344 -15.35 6.51 11.77
CA ALA A 344 -15.42 7.93 12.04
C ALA A 344 -15.90 8.14 13.48
N VAL A 345 -15.01 8.65 14.31
CA VAL A 345 -15.32 9.09 15.68
C VAL A 345 -16.00 10.45 15.60
N ARG A 346 -17.13 10.61 16.27
CA ARG A 346 -17.89 11.86 16.32
C ARG A 346 -17.83 12.44 17.72
N PRO A 347 -17.97 13.77 17.87
CA PRO A 347 -17.96 14.43 19.17
C PRO A 347 -18.98 13.85 20.17
N GLU A 348 -20.14 13.43 19.66
CA GLU A 348 -21.26 12.88 20.43
C GLU A 348 -21.13 11.37 20.73
N ASP A 349 -20.21 10.64 20.13
CA ASP A 349 -20.06 9.21 20.33
C ASP A 349 -19.74 8.87 21.80
N GLN A 350 -20.47 7.92 22.34
CA GLN A 350 -20.20 7.29 23.62
C GLN A 350 -19.54 5.91 23.40
N ALA A 351 -19.05 5.29 24.46
CA ALA A 351 -18.37 3.99 24.37
C ALA A 351 -19.20 2.90 23.65
N PRO A 352 -20.52 2.76 23.86
CA PRO A 352 -21.33 1.78 23.12
C PRO A 352 -21.33 2.00 21.60
N GLN A 353 -21.46 3.27 21.14
CA GLN A 353 -21.43 3.59 19.71
C GLN A 353 -20.06 3.28 19.09
N LEU A 354 -18.97 3.58 19.79
CA LEU A 354 -17.60 3.24 19.34
C LEU A 354 -17.41 1.73 19.24
N ILE A 355 -17.95 0.96 20.22
CA ILE A 355 -17.92 -0.50 20.20
C ILE A 355 -18.66 -1.04 18.97
N ASP A 356 -19.87 -0.54 18.69
CA ASP A 356 -20.64 -0.96 17.52
C ASP A 356 -19.94 -0.65 16.20
N LYS A 357 -19.39 0.56 16.07
CA LYS A 357 -18.61 0.96 14.88
C LYS A 357 -17.39 0.05 14.68
N ILE A 358 -16.61 -0.24 15.74
CA ILE A 358 -15.43 -1.12 15.65
C ILE A 358 -15.85 -2.55 15.28
N ARG A 359 -16.93 -3.06 15.86
CA ARG A 359 -17.49 -4.37 15.54
C ARG A 359 -17.78 -4.50 14.05
N LEU A 360 -18.52 -3.57 13.49
CA LEU A 360 -18.91 -3.57 12.08
C LEU A 360 -17.72 -3.31 11.14
N ALA A 361 -16.80 -2.41 11.48
CA ALA A 361 -15.60 -2.17 10.72
C ALA A 361 -14.67 -3.40 10.71
N THR A 362 -14.64 -4.17 11.79
CA THR A 362 -13.90 -5.43 11.88
C THR A 362 -14.50 -6.51 10.97
N ILE A 363 -15.83 -6.63 10.93
CA ILE A 363 -16.52 -7.54 10.00
C ILE A 363 -16.07 -7.22 8.57
N LEU A 364 -16.19 -5.96 8.19
CA LEU A 364 -15.84 -5.52 6.84
C LEU A 364 -14.38 -5.79 6.49
N GLY A 365 -13.45 -5.49 7.41
CA GLY A 365 -12.02 -5.81 7.25
C GLY A 365 -11.77 -7.32 7.12
N THR A 366 -12.51 -8.16 7.88
CA THR A 366 -12.39 -9.62 7.81
C THR A 366 -12.86 -10.14 6.45
N LEU A 367 -13.98 -9.64 5.92
CA LEU A 367 -14.44 -9.97 4.57
C LEU A 367 -13.39 -9.61 3.51
N GLN A 368 -12.81 -8.42 3.59
CA GLN A 368 -11.78 -7.97 2.66
C GLN A 368 -10.52 -8.85 2.71
N SER A 369 -10.14 -9.37 3.89
CA SER A 369 -8.97 -10.23 4.04
C SER A 369 -9.07 -11.56 3.28
N ALA A 370 -10.27 -11.95 2.85
CA ALA A 370 -10.51 -13.14 2.05
C ALA A 370 -10.21 -12.94 0.54
N LEU A 371 -9.96 -11.70 0.11
CA LEU A 371 -9.60 -11.39 -1.29
C LEU A 371 -8.11 -11.67 -1.51
N THR A 372 -7.76 -12.88 -1.93
CA THR A 372 -6.36 -13.33 -2.10
C THR A 372 -6.09 -13.97 -3.47
N ASN A 373 -6.91 -13.68 -4.47
CA ASN A 373 -6.66 -14.13 -5.83
C ASN A 373 -5.68 -13.18 -6.56
N PHE A 374 -4.38 -13.36 -6.30
CA PHE A 374 -3.29 -12.55 -6.86
C PHE A 374 -2.77 -13.19 -8.16
N THR A 375 -3.48 -12.95 -9.25
CA THR A 375 -3.27 -13.63 -10.54
C THR A 375 -1.92 -13.31 -11.18
N TYR A 376 -1.45 -12.07 -11.07
CA TYR A 376 -0.16 -11.67 -11.63
C TYR A 376 1.02 -12.40 -10.96
N PHE A 377 1.03 -12.45 -9.64
CA PHE A 377 2.11 -13.13 -8.92
C PHE A 377 2.09 -14.63 -9.19
N ALA A 378 0.91 -15.26 -9.17
CA ALA A 378 0.76 -16.68 -9.50
C ALA A 378 1.25 -17.01 -10.91
N ALA A 379 0.95 -16.17 -11.90
CA ALA A 379 1.42 -16.33 -13.28
C ALA A 379 2.95 -16.21 -13.41
N ASN A 380 3.61 -15.56 -12.45
CA ASN A 380 5.06 -15.42 -12.37
C ASN A 380 5.72 -16.41 -11.37
N ASN A 381 4.98 -17.46 -10.95
CA ASN A 381 5.42 -18.47 -9.99
C ASN A 381 5.83 -17.90 -8.61
N ASP A 382 5.20 -16.79 -8.21
CA ASP A 382 5.41 -16.16 -6.91
C ASP A 382 4.16 -16.35 -6.04
N SER A 383 4.18 -17.34 -5.14
CA SER A 383 3.10 -17.58 -4.19
C SER A 383 3.26 -16.77 -2.90
N SER A 384 4.41 -16.13 -2.67
CA SER A 384 4.77 -15.53 -1.39
C SER A 384 3.77 -14.49 -0.89
N PHE A 385 3.24 -13.63 -1.77
CA PHE A 385 2.20 -12.67 -1.41
C PHE A 385 0.92 -13.33 -0.92
N LYS A 386 0.50 -14.41 -1.61
CA LYS A 386 -0.70 -15.14 -1.24
C LYS A 386 -0.50 -15.87 0.08
N ASP A 387 0.59 -16.63 0.19
CA ASP A 387 0.89 -17.44 1.37
C ASP A 387 0.99 -16.57 2.63
N ASN A 388 1.73 -15.46 2.58
CA ASN A 388 1.86 -14.53 3.69
C ASN A 388 0.53 -13.87 4.08
N CYS A 389 -0.29 -13.49 3.10
CA CYS A 389 -1.60 -12.91 3.37
C CYS A 389 -2.60 -13.93 3.94
N GLU A 390 -2.58 -15.18 3.45
CA GLU A 390 -3.48 -16.23 3.92
C GLU A 390 -3.10 -16.77 5.28
N GLU A 391 -1.82 -16.83 5.60
CA GLU A 391 -1.34 -17.24 6.91
C GLU A 391 -1.74 -16.26 8.00
N GLU A 392 -1.48 -14.96 7.81
CA GLU A 392 -1.65 -13.96 8.86
C GLU A 392 -2.96 -13.16 8.78
N ARG A 393 -3.61 -13.08 7.63
CA ARG A 393 -4.88 -12.36 7.39
C ARG A 393 -4.92 -10.99 8.07
N LEU A 394 -3.85 -10.18 7.92
CA LEU A 394 -3.71 -8.92 8.63
C LEU A 394 -4.90 -7.98 8.42
N LEU A 395 -5.35 -7.40 9.51
CA LEU A 395 -6.29 -6.28 9.55
C LEU A 395 -5.60 -5.06 10.17
N GLY A 396 -6.10 -3.89 9.79
CA GLY A 396 -5.81 -2.62 10.43
C GLY A 396 -7.12 -1.86 10.63
N VAL A 397 -7.90 -2.22 11.67
CA VAL A 397 -9.07 -1.45 12.06
C VAL A 397 -8.60 -0.18 12.75
N SER A 398 -8.90 0.97 12.17
CA SER A 398 -8.42 2.29 12.54
C SER A 398 -9.55 3.21 12.98
N MET A 399 -9.18 4.39 13.47
CA MET A 399 -10.10 5.47 13.83
C MET A 399 -9.64 6.79 13.20
N THR A 400 -10.60 7.57 12.65
CA THR A 400 -10.40 8.98 12.28
C THR A 400 -11.30 9.85 13.15
N GLY A 401 -10.94 11.11 13.36
CA GLY A 401 -11.66 11.97 14.32
C GLY A 401 -11.28 11.72 15.78
N ILE A 402 -10.10 11.16 16.06
CA ILE A 402 -9.65 10.82 17.41
C ILE A 402 -9.69 12.04 18.33
N PHE A 403 -9.28 13.20 17.82
CA PHE A 403 -9.24 14.45 18.60
C PHE A 403 -10.59 15.17 18.70
N ASP A 404 -11.60 14.74 17.94
CA ASP A 404 -12.93 15.34 17.96
C ASP A 404 -13.77 14.87 19.17
N ASN A 405 -13.33 13.84 19.93
CA ASN A 405 -14.09 13.24 21.03
C ASN A 405 -13.24 13.06 22.29
N ASN A 406 -13.79 13.44 23.45
CA ASN A 406 -13.08 13.40 24.73
C ASN A 406 -12.72 11.99 25.20
N LEU A 407 -13.43 10.96 24.78
CA LEU A 407 -13.10 9.57 25.12
C LEU A 407 -11.84 9.09 24.40
N THR A 408 -11.61 9.56 23.17
CA THR A 408 -10.54 9.08 22.31
C THR A 408 -9.31 9.97 22.29
N ASN A 409 -9.42 11.27 22.63
CA ASN A 409 -8.29 12.22 22.65
C ASN A 409 -7.51 12.21 23.97
N GLY A 410 -7.92 11.43 24.96
CA GLY A 410 -7.30 11.38 26.27
C GLY A 410 -7.76 12.47 27.24
N GLY A 411 -8.76 13.27 26.89
CA GLY A 411 -9.31 14.34 27.74
C GLY A 411 -9.83 13.84 29.09
N ASN A 412 -10.27 12.58 29.16
CA ASN A 412 -10.72 11.94 30.41
C ASN A 412 -9.58 11.23 31.19
N GLY A 413 -8.33 11.43 30.76
CA GLY A 413 -7.14 10.85 31.38
C GLY A 413 -6.65 9.55 30.71
N PRO A 414 -5.35 9.22 30.89
CA PRO A 414 -4.73 8.10 30.20
C PRO A 414 -5.27 6.72 30.59
N GLU A 415 -5.72 6.55 31.84
CA GLU A 415 -6.28 5.28 32.32
C GLU A 415 -7.62 4.95 31.64
N GLU A 416 -8.49 5.95 31.51
CA GLU A 416 -9.80 5.76 30.84
C GLU A 416 -9.60 5.53 29.35
N LEU A 417 -8.66 6.23 28.71
CA LEU A 417 -8.29 5.98 27.32
C LEU A 417 -7.75 4.54 27.14
N GLN A 418 -6.89 4.08 28.03
CA GLN A 418 -6.32 2.72 27.97
C GLN A 418 -7.43 1.65 28.12
N LYS A 419 -8.37 1.84 29.04
CA LYS A 419 -9.53 0.95 29.23
C LYS A 419 -10.39 0.90 27.96
N LEU A 420 -10.72 2.06 27.38
CA LEU A 420 -11.51 2.14 26.16
C LEU A 420 -10.81 1.43 25.01
N LEU A 421 -9.55 1.78 24.70
CA LEU A 421 -8.78 1.16 23.62
C LEU A 421 -8.61 -0.35 23.81
N GLY A 422 -8.43 -0.79 25.07
CA GLY A 422 -8.40 -2.22 25.43
C GLY A 422 -9.71 -2.93 25.11
N ALA A 423 -10.84 -2.32 25.45
CA ALA A 423 -12.19 -2.86 25.17
C ALA A 423 -12.44 -2.92 23.64
N LEU A 424 -12.14 -1.86 22.90
CA LEU A 424 -12.30 -1.81 21.44
C LEU A 424 -11.46 -2.90 20.76
N LYS A 425 -10.19 -3.06 21.17
CA LYS A 425 -9.31 -4.10 20.66
C LYS A 425 -9.83 -5.51 20.98
N PHE A 426 -10.35 -5.72 22.19
CA PHE A 426 -10.92 -7.01 22.58
C PHE A 426 -12.11 -7.36 21.70
N VAL A 427 -13.05 -6.42 21.48
CA VAL A 427 -14.20 -6.60 20.59
C VAL A 427 -13.75 -6.93 19.18
N ALA A 428 -12.81 -6.16 18.61
CA ALA A 428 -12.27 -6.41 17.28
C ALA A 428 -11.71 -7.84 17.15
N ARG A 429 -10.95 -8.33 18.15
CA ARG A 429 -10.41 -9.69 18.12
C ARG A 429 -11.53 -10.75 18.11
N LYS A 430 -12.52 -10.63 18.99
CA LYS A 430 -13.63 -11.59 19.09
C LYS A 430 -14.48 -11.62 17.83
N VAL A 431 -14.74 -10.47 17.25
CA VAL A 431 -15.49 -10.37 15.99
C VAL A 431 -14.72 -10.99 14.84
N ASN A 432 -13.41 -10.71 14.72
CA ASN A 432 -12.56 -11.31 13.68
C ASN A 432 -12.50 -12.84 13.83
N GLU A 433 -12.28 -13.38 15.04
CA GLU A 433 -12.28 -14.83 15.30
C GLU A 433 -13.59 -15.48 14.82
N LYS A 434 -14.74 -14.88 15.15
CA LYS A 434 -16.08 -15.36 14.77
C LYS A 434 -16.27 -15.36 13.24
N TRP A 435 -16.00 -14.24 12.59
CA TRP A 435 -16.25 -14.07 11.17
C TRP A 435 -15.25 -14.81 10.30
N ALA A 436 -13.98 -14.94 10.72
CA ALA A 436 -13.00 -15.81 10.09
C ALA A 436 -13.47 -17.27 10.09
N GLY A 437 -14.10 -17.73 11.18
CA GLY A 437 -14.71 -19.06 11.26
C GLY A 437 -15.82 -19.27 10.24
N TYR A 438 -16.72 -18.30 10.04
CA TYR A 438 -17.76 -18.39 8.99
C TYR A 438 -17.18 -18.45 7.59
N LEU A 439 -16.11 -17.71 7.34
CA LEU A 439 -15.44 -17.69 6.01
C LEU A 439 -14.54 -18.90 5.78
N GLY A 440 -14.23 -19.69 6.81
CA GLY A 440 -13.28 -20.79 6.73
C GLY A 440 -11.84 -20.34 6.50
N ILE A 441 -11.45 -19.18 7.04
CA ILE A 441 -10.10 -18.61 6.94
C ILE A 441 -9.43 -18.48 8.31
N ASN A 442 -8.11 -18.28 8.32
CA ASN A 442 -7.37 -18.04 9.56
C ASN A 442 -7.84 -16.73 10.24
N PRO A 443 -7.97 -16.68 11.56
CA PRO A 443 -8.11 -15.42 12.28
C PRO A 443 -6.87 -14.53 12.08
N SER A 444 -7.10 -13.21 12.03
CA SER A 444 -6.04 -12.24 11.82
C SER A 444 -5.05 -12.20 12.99
N LYS A 445 -3.77 -12.25 12.70
CA LYS A 445 -2.70 -12.14 13.71
C LYS A 445 -2.61 -10.73 14.31
N SER A 446 -2.78 -9.69 13.50
CA SER A 446 -2.87 -8.29 13.93
C SER A 446 -4.14 -7.67 13.38
N ILE A 447 -4.85 -6.87 14.19
CA ILE A 447 -6.23 -6.44 13.87
C ILE A 447 -6.39 -4.92 13.91
N THR A 448 -5.69 -4.22 14.80
CA THR A 448 -5.91 -2.78 15.03
C THR A 448 -4.66 -1.96 14.70
N CYS A 449 -4.88 -0.76 14.15
CA CYS A 449 -3.83 0.23 13.92
C CYS A 449 -4.39 1.65 14.09
N ILE A 450 -3.54 2.66 13.99
CA ILE A 450 -3.94 4.05 13.79
C ILE A 450 -3.34 4.53 12.48
N LYS A 451 -4.21 4.82 11.52
CA LYS A 451 -3.85 5.26 10.19
C LYS A 451 -3.93 6.79 10.09
N PRO A 452 -3.12 7.45 9.25
CA PRO A 452 -3.19 8.91 9.04
C PRO A 452 -4.53 9.43 8.50
N GLU A 453 -5.27 8.66 7.72
CA GLU A 453 -6.63 8.93 7.22
C GLU A 453 -6.79 10.22 6.39
N GLY A 454 -5.80 10.58 5.56
CA GLY A 454 -5.79 11.84 4.84
C GLY A 454 -7.05 12.15 4.01
N THR A 455 -7.50 11.23 3.14
CA THR A 455 -8.70 11.45 2.30
C THR A 455 -9.96 10.94 2.98
N THR A 456 -9.89 9.85 3.77
CA THR A 456 -11.05 9.28 4.45
C THR A 456 -11.63 10.26 5.47
N SER A 457 -10.77 10.99 6.21
CA SER A 457 -11.23 12.04 7.14
C SER A 457 -11.98 13.16 6.43
N CYS A 458 -11.56 13.54 5.21
CA CYS A 458 -12.27 14.52 4.39
C CYS A 458 -13.66 14.02 3.98
N VAL A 459 -13.81 12.74 3.61
CA VAL A 459 -15.13 12.14 3.30
C VAL A 459 -15.99 12.03 4.56
N ALA A 460 -15.37 11.69 5.69
CA ALA A 460 -16.04 11.57 6.98
C ALA A 460 -16.42 12.93 7.58
N GLY A 461 -15.75 14.01 7.22
CA GLY A 461 -15.93 15.32 7.86
C GLY A 461 -15.41 15.36 9.30
N THR A 462 -14.29 14.68 9.58
CA THR A 462 -13.65 14.59 10.90
C THR A 462 -12.22 15.11 10.85
N ALA A 463 -11.58 15.30 12.02
CA ALA A 463 -10.13 15.39 12.10
C ALA A 463 -9.49 14.11 11.51
N SER A 464 -8.27 14.21 10.98
CA SER A 464 -7.54 13.03 10.53
C SER A 464 -7.07 12.17 11.72
N GLY A 465 -6.33 11.06 11.49
CA GLY A 465 -5.98 10.11 12.53
C GLY A 465 -5.34 10.74 13.77
N LEU A 466 -4.04 11.04 13.69
CA LEU A 466 -3.28 11.62 14.82
C LEU A 466 -3.01 13.14 14.69
N HIS A 467 -3.61 13.81 13.74
CA HIS A 467 -3.42 15.26 13.52
C HIS A 467 -4.68 16.05 13.60
#